data_e68ffe7c0c7fe8ab3d022deec6de8cbb
#
_entry.id   e68ffe7c0c7fe8ab3d022deec6de8cbb
#
_cell.length_a   1.000
_cell.length_b   1.000
_cell.length_c   1.000
_cell.angle_alpha   90.00
_cell.angle_beta   90.00
_cell.angle_gamma   90.00
#
_symmetry.space_group_name_H-M   'P 1'
#
loop_
_entity.id
_entity.type
_entity.pdbx_description
1 polymer ?
#
loop_
_entity_poly.entity_id
_entity_poly.type
_entity_poly.pdbx_seq_one_letter_code
_entity_poly.pdbx_strand_id
1 'polypeptide(L)'
;MYPALAVHHALTFKRANVQTLWVGGEGGMEEELVNRAGIPYRSIPAAGVHGVGLRALPGNIAKLARGVMSSLRILREFKPDVLFFTGGFVAAPMAVAGRSIPTVLYVPDIEPGYALKFLSYFADVVAVTAPDSKKYFPHPERVILTGYPLRADLSNWSREKAVSHFGLDSSKPVLLITGGSKGARSINMAVKNHLTELLEIAQVIHITGSLDWTVIEDAAQKLPVHLRSRYHAIPYSHEMGAALAAADLVVSRAGASALGEYPFFGLPAILAPYPYAWRYQTVNADFLAEKYAAIILQDESLEDKLLFTVKDLLLNKNKLSAMRAAMKKLSHPNAAGLIASQMIELAGEQPL
;
A
#
# COMPACT_ATOMS: atom_id res chain seq x y z
N MET A 1 3.87 5.22 -4.53
CA MET A 1 3.21 5.88 -5.70
C MET A 1 1.75 6.23 -5.40
N TYR A 2 0.82 5.29 -5.21
CA TYR A 2 -0.60 5.59 -4.93
C TYR A 2 -0.85 6.60 -3.79
N PRO A 3 -0.15 6.53 -2.63
CA PRO A 3 -0.27 7.56 -1.61
C PRO A 3 0.04 8.97 -2.10
N ALA A 4 1.09 9.14 -2.93
CA ALA A 4 1.44 10.44 -3.46
C ALA A 4 0.39 10.97 -4.46
N LEU A 5 -0.19 10.11 -5.29
CA LEU A 5 -1.29 10.49 -6.18
C LEU A 5 -2.55 10.87 -5.38
N ALA A 6 -2.84 10.17 -4.28
CA ALA A 6 -3.96 10.50 -3.41
C ALA A 6 -3.76 11.88 -2.74
N VAL A 7 -2.54 12.18 -2.27
CA VAL A 7 -2.19 13.49 -1.71
C VAL A 7 -2.27 14.58 -2.78
N HIS A 8 -1.75 14.33 -3.99
CA HIS A 8 -1.88 15.27 -5.11
C HIS A 8 -3.35 15.59 -5.41
N HIS A 9 -4.22 14.59 -5.49
CA HIS A 9 -5.65 14.79 -5.71
C HIS A 9 -6.28 15.62 -4.59
N ALA A 10 -5.96 15.34 -3.32
CA ALA A 10 -6.45 16.10 -2.19
C ALA A 10 -5.92 17.55 -2.20
N LEU A 11 -4.68 17.76 -2.62
CA LEU A 11 -4.05 19.07 -2.73
C LEU A 11 -4.74 19.93 -3.81
N THR A 12 -4.94 19.38 -5.01
CA THR A 12 -5.62 20.07 -6.12
C THR A 12 -7.09 20.34 -5.83
N PHE A 13 -7.75 19.48 -5.06
CA PHE A 13 -9.12 19.71 -4.58
C PHE A 13 -9.19 20.89 -3.61
N LYS A 14 -8.20 21.02 -2.69
CA LYS A 14 -8.13 22.13 -1.73
C LYS A 14 -7.68 23.46 -2.36
N ARG A 15 -6.85 23.38 -3.40
CA ARG A 15 -6.23 24.54 -4.08
C ARG A 15 -6.21 24.31 -5.60
N ALA A 16 -7.09 24.98 -6.32
CA ALA A 16 -7.26 24.81 -7.77
C ALA A 16 -6.02 25.22 -8.60
N ASN A 17 -5.20 26.15 -8.12
CA ASN A 17 -4.07 26.71 -8.86
C ASN A 17 -2.71 26.13 -8.48
N VAL A 18 -2.67 24.94 -7.84
CA VAL A 18 -1.41 24.31 -7.50
C VAL A 18 -0.71 23.79 -8.74
N GLN A 19 0.52 24.22 -8.94
CA GLN A 19 1.42 23.65 -9.93
C GLN A 19 2.18 22.49 -9.30
N THR A 20 2.12 21.33 -9.92
CA THR A 20 2.81 20.12 -9.43
C THR A 20 3.79 19.64 -10.48
N LEU A 21 5.00 19.28 -10.04
CA LEU A 21 6.00 18.58 -10.84
C LEU A 21 6.39 17.30 -10.13
N TRP A 22 6.23 16.17 -10.81
CA TRP A 22 6.72 14.88 -10.31
C TRP A 22 8.15 14.66 -10.76
N VAL A 23 9.02 14.30 -9.81
CA VAL A 23 10.40 13.94 -10.12
C VAL A 23 10.63 12.48 -9.77
N GLY A 24 10.95 11.68 -10.77
CA GLY A 24 11.21 10.24 -10.65
C GLY A 24 12.62 9.84 -11.11
N GLY A 25 12.90 8.54 -11.07
CA GLY A 25 14.15 7.99 -11.57
C GLY A 25 14.13 7.76 -13.10
N GLU A 26 15.29 7.86 -13.72
CA GLU A 26 15.44 7.45 -15.14
C GLU A 26 15.01 5.99 -15.31
N GLY A 27 14.05 5.74 -16.22
CA GLY A 27 13.48 4.41 -16.47
C GLY A 27 12.57 3.89 -15.35
N GLY A 28 12.09 4.77 -14.48
CA GLY A 28 11.17 4.42 -13.40
C GLY A 28 9.80 3.98 -13.92
N MET A 29 9.22 2.95 -13.31
CA MET A 29 7.87 2.45 -13.64
C MET A 29 6.75 3.44 -13.29
N GLU A 30 7.07 4.46 -12.51
CA GLU A 30 6.12 5.48 -12.07
C GLU A 30 5.70 6.43 -13.19
N GLU A 31 6.53 6.63 -14.20
CA GLU A 31 6.32 7.61 -15.26
C GLU A 31 4.97 7.42 -15.98
N GLU A 32 4.63 6.20 -16.33
CA GLU A 32 3.37 5.89 -17.01
C GLU A 32 2.14 6.28 -16.17
N LEU A 33 2.15 5.97 -14.88
CA LEU A 33 1.03 6.27 -13.98
C LEU A 33 0.91 7.77 -13.71
N VAL A 34 2.04 8.47 -13.59
CA VAL A 34 2.09 9.92 -13.38
C VAL A 34 1.57 10.65 -14.61
N ASN A 35 1.99 10.22 -15.81
CA ASN A 35 1.52 10.78 -17.07
C ASN A 35 0.02 10.55 -17.28
N ARG A 36 -0.51 9.37 -16.92
CA ARG A 36 -1.97 9.10 -16.92
C ARG A 36 -2.75 10.02 -15.97
N ALA A 37 -2.12 10.43 -14.85
CA ALA A 37 -2.71 11.40 -13.94
C ALA A 37 -2.61 12.87 -14.42
N GLY A 38 -2.02 13.11 -15.59
CA GLY A 38 -1.84 14.45 -16.16
C GLY A 38 -0.83 15.32 -15.41
N ILE A 39 0.06 14.72 -14.61
CA ILE A 39 1.06 15.45 -13.84
C ILE A 39 2.35 15.56 -14.65
N PRO A 40 2.93 16.76 -14.84
CA PRO A 40 4.23 16.93 -15.47
C PRO A 40 5.31 16.09 -14.78
N TYR A 41 6.10 15.37 -15.57
CA TYR A 41 7.12 14.46 -15.09
C TYR A 41 8.51 14.86 -15.54
N ARG A 42 9.49 14.77 -14.65
CA ARG A 42 10.93 14.84 -14.98
C ARG A 42 11.67 13.71 -14.31
N SER A 43 12.68 13.17 -14.97
CA SER A 43 13.56 12.15 -14.41
C SER A 43 14.91 12.71 -14.00
N ILE A 44 15.51 12.09 -12.97
CA ILE A 44 16.88 12.35 -12.53
C ILE A 44 17.67 11.04 -12.42
N PRO A 45 18.99 11.07 -12.64
CA PRO A 45 19.85 9.95 -12.37
C PRO A 45 19.82 9.62 -10.86
N ALA A 46 19.50 8.39 -10.52
CA ALA A 46 19.54 7.94 -9.13
C ALA A 46 19.89 6.45 -9.07
N ALA A 47 20.48 6.02 -7.96
CA ALA A 47 20.77 4.61 -7.71
C ALA A 47 20.79 4.33 -6.21
N GLY A 48 20.40 3.11 -5.83
CA GLY A 48 20.55 2.64 -4.45
C GLY A 48 22.02 2.44 -4.09
N VAL A 49 22.39 2.79 -2.86
CA VAL A 49 23.75 2.56 -2.32
C VAL A 49 23.76 1.47 -1.25
N HIS A 50 22.62 1.08 -0.74
CA HIS A 50 22.47 0.03 0.27
C HIS A 50 22.24 -1.33 -0.39
N GLY A 51 22.93 -2.36 0.10
CA GLY A 51 22.76 -3.74 -0.40
C GLY A 51 23.39 -3.99 -1.79
N VAL A 52 24.18 -3.05 -2.32
CA VAL A 52 24.89 -3.21 -3.59
C VAL A 52 26.34 -3.68 -3.35
N GLY A 53 26.86 -4.49 -4.28
CA GLY A 53 28.25 -4.94 -4.20
C GLY A 53 29.25 -3.77 -4.28
N LEU A 54 30.41 -3.92 -3.61
CA LEU A 54 31.47 -2.89 -3.54
C LEU A 54 31.90 -2.35 -4.92
N ARG A 55 31.84 -3.18 -5.96
CA ARG A 55 32.17 -2.79 -7.35
C ARG A 55 31.20 -1.80 -7.97
N ALA A 56 29.91 -1.86 -7.59
CA ALA A 56 28.87 -0.97 -8.13
C ALA A 56 28.80 0.37 -7.35
N LEU A 57 29.32 0.41 -6.13
CA LEU A 57 29.17 1.54 -5.23
C LEU A 57 29.75 2.86 -5.80
N PRO A 58 30.96 2.92 -6.41
CA PRO A 58 31.48 4.17 -6.98
C PRO A 58 30.59 4.71 -8.11
N GLY A 59 30.08 3.83 -8.98
CA GLY A 59 29.16 4.20 -10.06
C GLY A 59 27.83 4.74 -9.54
N ASN A 60 27.29 4.14 -8.48
CA ASN A 60 26.05 4.58 -7.86
C ASN A 60 26.22 5.93 -7.13
N ILE A 61 27.34 6.17 -6.47
CA ILE A 61 27.67 7.47 -5.87
C ILE A 61 27.78 8.55 -6.97
N ALA A 62 28.46 8.26 -8.08
CA ALA A 62 28.54 9.19 -9.21
C ALA A 62 27.16 9.49 -9.83
N LYS A 63 26.25 8.50 -9.90
CA LYS A 63 24.87 8.71 -10.32
C LYS A 63 24.12 9.61 -9.33
N LEU A 64 24.27 9.39 -8.02
CA LEU A 64 23.66 10.25 -7.01
C LEU A 64 24.17 11.69 -7.09
N ALA A 65 25.47 11.91 -7.27
CA ALA A 65 26.06 13.24 -7.43
C ALA A 65 25.47 13.97 -8.67
N ARG A 66 25.39 13.26 -9.81
CA ARG A 66 24.70 13.80 -11.01
C ARG A 66 23.23 14.08 -10.74
N GLY A 67 22.56 13.22 -9.95
CA GLY A 67 21.18 13.41 -9.52
C GLY A 67 21.01 14.70 -8.72
N VAL A 68 21.92 15.01 -7.80
CA VAL A 68 21.91 16.29 -7.04
C VAL A 68 22.04 17.50 -7.99
N MET A 69 22.95 17.43 -8.97
CA MET A 69 23.11 18.52 -9.95
C MET A 69 21.85 18.72 -10.81
N SER A 70 21.25 17.62 -11.27
CA SER A 70 19.97 17.66 -12.00
C SER A 70 18.84 18.21 -11.13
N SER A 71 18.77 17.79 -9.87
CA SER A 71 17.81 18.30 -8.89
C SER A 71 17.94 19.81 -8.67
N LEU A 72 19.19 20.31 -8.50
CA LEU A 72 19.42 21.77 -8.37
C LEU A 72 18.94 22.55 -9.58
N ARG A 73 19.11 22.02 -10.80
CA ARG A 73 18.58 22.66 -12.01
C ARG A 73 17.05 22.69 -11.99
N ILE A 74 16.41 21.56 -11.71
CA ILE A 74 14.94 21.46 -11.63
C ILE A 74 14.38 22.43 -10.60
N LEU A 75 14.98 22.49 -9.40
CA LEU A 75 14.54 23.37 -8.31
C LEU A 75 14.68 24.86 -8.68
N ARG A 76 15.75 25.26 -9.39
CA ARG A 76 15.94 26.63 -9.85
C ARG A 76 14.93 27.02 -10.94
N GLU A 77 14.56 26.10 -11.80
CA GLU A 77 13.58 26.32 -12.87
C GLU A 77 12.15 26.36 -12.34
N PHE A 78 11.78 25.37 -11.52
CA PHE A 78 10.41 25.20 -11.03
C PHE A 78 10.09 26.06 -9.81
N LYS A 79 11.08 26.32 -8.93
CA LYS A 79 10.97 27.12 -7.70
C LYS A 79 9.81 26.67 -6.79
N PRO A 80 9.80 25.42 -6.33
CA PRO A 80 8.71 24.92 -5.50
C PRO A 80 8.68 25.60 -4.13
N ASP A 81 7.48 25.84 -3.61
CA ASP A 81 7.25 26.36 -2.24
C ASP A 81 7.38 25.23 -1.20
N VAL A 82 7.11 23.98 -1.59
CA VAL A 82 7.18 22.80 -0.71
C VAL A 82 7.61 21.56 -1.48
N LEU A 83 8.38 20.69 -0.82
CA LEU A 83 8.74 19.36 -1.33
C LEU A 83 7.92 18.29 -0.61
N PHE A 84 7.51 17.27 -1.35
CA PHE A 84 6.82 16.11 -0.81
C PHE A 84 7.51 14.80 -1.22
N PHE A 85 7.89 14.01 -0.22
CA PHE A 85 8.55 12.72 -0.43
C PHE A 85 7.73 11.57 0.12
N THR A 86 7.70 10.45 -0.62
CA THR A 86 7.10 9.18 -0.18
C THR A 86 8.11 8.04 -0.11
N GLY A 87 9.41 8.37 -0.18
CA GLY A 87 10.49 7.41 -0.12
C GLY A 87 11.15 7.13 -1.47
N GLY A 88 11.98 6.09 -1.46
CA GLY A 88 12.79 5.70 -2.60
C GLY A 88 14.15 6.40 -2.64
N PHE A 89 15.12 5.75 -3.28
CA PHE A 89 16.49 6.30 -3.41
C PHE A 89 16.55 7.52 -4.35
N VAL A 90 15.54 7.71 -5.19
CA VAL A 90 15.40 8.88 -6.09
C VAL A 90 15.16 10.17 -5.30
N ALA A 91 14.50 10.08 -4.15
CA ALA A 91 14.22 11.25 -3.31
C ALA A 91 15.49 11.83 -2.65
N ALA A 92 16.53 11.02 -2.43
CA ALA A 92 17.74 11.48 -1.73
C ALA A 92 18.48 12.63 -2.44
N PRO A 93 18.77 12.59 -3.75
CA PRO A 93 19.36 13.72 -4.47
C PRO A 93 18.52 14.99 -4.40
N MET A 94 17.17 14.86 -4.50
CA MET A 94 16.26 15.99 -4.41
C MET A 94 16.22 16.60 -3.00
N ALA A 95 16.21 15.77 -1.94
CA ALA A 95 16.24 16.23 -0.57
C ALA A 95 17.53 16.99 -0.23
N VAL A 96 18.69 16.49 -0.70
CA VAL A 96 19.97 17.17 -0.52
C VAL A 96 20.00 18.50 -1.26
N ALA A 97 19.54 18.54 -2.50
CA ALA A 97 19.50 19.75 -3.32
C ALA A 97 18.51 20.80 -2.78
N GLY A 98 17.36 20.33 -2.26
CA GLY A 98 16.26 21.17 -1.78
C GLY A 98 16.24 21.39 -0.26
N ARG A 99 17.36 21.20 0.45
CA ARG A 99 17.45 21.24 1.92
C ARG A 99 16.94 22.56 2.58
N SER A 100 16.82 23.63 1.82
CA SER A 100 16.31 24.93 2.28
C SER A 100 14.83 25.13 1.95
N ILE A 101 14.20 24.18 1.29
CA ILE A 101 12.78 24.23 0.89
C ILE A 101 11.97 23.43 1.92
N PRO A 102 10.87 23.98 2.45
CA PRO A 102 10.00 23.24 3.36
C PRO A 102 9.61 21.87 2.82
N THR A 103 9.65 20.85 3.67
CA THR A 103 9.56 19.47 3.21
C THR A 103 8.62 18.63 4.07
N VAL A 104 7.67 17.96 3.43
CA VAL A 104 6.83 16.92 4.03
C VAL A 104 7.31 15.55 3.56
N LEU A 105 7.57 14.65 4.51
CA LEU A 105 7.87 13.23 4.24
C LEU A 105 6.68 12.38 4.66
N TYR A 106 6.18 11.52 3.77
CA TYR A 106 5.19 10.50 4.13
C TYR A 106 5.85 9.12 4.25
N VAL A 107 5.53 8.42 5.34
CA VAL A 107 6.07 7.10 5.66
C VAL A 107 4.95 6.07 5.72
N PRO A 108 4.87 5.15 4.73
CA PRO A 108 3.75 4.23 4.59
C PRO A 108 3.76 3.04 5.55
N ASP A 109 4.93 2.46 5.81
CA ASP A 109 5.11 1.32 6.71
C ASP A 109 5.31 1.78 8.16
N ILE A 110 5.02 0.91 9.13
CA ILE A 110 5.24 1.20 10.55
C ILE A 110 6.73 1.45 10.82
N GLU A 111 7.59 0.55 10.39
CA GLU A 111 9.04 0.74 10.45
C GLU A 111 9.55 1.34 9.15
N PRO A 112 10.17 2.55 9.16
CA PRO A 112 10.72 3.17 7.97
C PRO A 112 11.99 2.46 7.49
N GLY A 113 12.10 2.30 6.17
CA GLY A 113 13.34 1.87 5.54
C GLY A 113 14.46 2.90 5.66
N TYR A 114 15.68 2.47 5.38
CA TYR A 114 16.89 3.34 5.49
C TYR A 114 16.76 4.65 4.70
N ALA A 115 16.18 4.59 3.50
CA ALA A 115 15.97 5.78 2.69
C ALA A 115 15.00 6.77 3.37
N LEU A 116 13.92 6.29 3.96
CA LEU A 116 12.96 7.13 4.69
C LEU A 116 13.56 7.68 5.98
N LYS A 117 14.36 6.89 6.70
CA LYS A 117 15.12 7.39 7.87
C LYS A 117 16.08 8.50 7.46
N PHE A 118 16.81 8.34 6.35
CA PHE A 118 17.70 9.39 5.82
C PHE A 118 16.91 10.65 5.42
N LEU A 119 15.78 10.50 4.71
CA LEU A 119 14.95 11.62 4.28
C LEU A 119 14.36 12.41 5.45
N SER A 120 14.10 11.74 6.59
CA SER A 120 13.51 12.40 7.76
C SER A 120 14.41 13.49 8.36
N TYR A 121 15.72 13.46 8.13
CA TYR A 121 16.61 14.56 8.56
C TYR A 121 16.39 15.86 7.78
N PHE A 122 15.79 15.78 6.60
CA PHE A 122 15.49 16.94 5.74
C PHE A 122 14.03 17.38 5.86
N ALA A 123 13.19 16.61 6.53
CA ALA A 123 11.76 16.88 6.62
C ALA A 123 11.43 17.80 7.80
N ASP A 124 10.60 18.82 7.55
CA ASP A 124 9.99 19.66 8.57
C ASP A 124 8.81 18.94 9.23
N VAL A 125 8.07 18.15 8.43
CA VAL A 125 6.97 17.31 8.89
C VAL A 125 7.16 15.88 8.36
N VAL A 126 7.00 14.90 9.27
CA VAL A 126 7.00 13.47 8.95
C VAL A 126 5.61 12.92 9.21
N ALA A 127 4.84 12.72 8.14
CA ALA A 127 3.51 12.12 8.18
C ALA A 127 3.62 10.59 8.23
N VAL A 128 2.99 9.95 9.21
CA VAL A 128 3.07 8.50 9.40
C VAL A 128 1.70 7.84 9.36
N THR A 129 1.69 6.56 8.97
CA THR A 129 0.48 5.75 8.89
C THR A 129 -0.06 5.37 10.26
N ALA A 130 0.81 5.14 11.24
CA ALA A 130 0.41 4.75 12.60
C ALA A 130 1.30 5.41 13.67
N PRO A 131 0.79 5.60 14.90
CA PRO A 131 1.53 6.26 15.97
C PRO A 131 2.79 5.51 16.37
N ASP A 132 2.82 4.19 16.21
CA ASP A 132 3.94 3.30 16.51
C ASP A 132 5.18 3.59 15.67
N SER A 133 5.04 4.30 14.54
CA SER A 133 6.16 4.73 13.70
C SER A 133 7.02 5.81 14.36
N LYS A 134 6.46 6.59 15.29
CA LYS A 134 7.13 7.74 15.92
C LYS A 134 8.46 7.38 16.56
N LYS A 135 8.57 6.20 17.18
CA LYS A 135 9.78 5.71 17.87
C LYS A 135 11.00 5.51 16.95
N TYR A 136 10.80 5.47 15.65
CA TYR A 136 11.88 5.22 14.68
C TYR A 136 12.54 6.49 14.15
N PHE A 137 12.04 7.68 14.53
CA PHE A 137 12.54 8.95 14.02
C PHE A 137 13.35 9.72 15.07
N PRO A 138 14.44 10.38 14.65
CA PRO A 138 15.29 11.14 15.57
C PRO A 138 14.61 12.40 16.12
N HIS A 139 13.63 12.94 15.38
CA HIS A 139 12.86 14.14 15.71
C HIS A 139 11.38 13.79 15.86
N PRO A 140 10.99 13.14 16.96
CA PRO A 140 9.61 12.69 17.18
C PRO A 140 8.59 13.85 17.27
N GLU A 141 9.03 15.07 17.56
CA GLU A 141 8.21 16.28 17.58
C GLU A 141 7.73 16.70 16.19
N ARG A 142 8.42 16.31 15.12
CA ARG A 142 8.04 16.56 13.73
C ARG A 142 7.12 15.49 13.17
N VAL A 143 6.86 14.42 13.94
CA VAL A 143 6.05 13.28 13.48
C VAL A 143 4.59 13.50 13.79
N ILE A 144 3.76 13.49 12.76
CA ILE A 144 2.30 13.59 12.85
C ILE A 144 1.63 12.29 12.37
N LEU A 145 0.58 11.89 13.05
CA LEU A 145 -0.27 10.78 12.61
C LEU A 145 -1.26 11.29 11.57
N THR A 146 -1.18 10.76 10.35
CA THR A 146 -2.13 11.08 9.29
C THR A 146 -2.95 9.87 8.86
N GLY A 147 -2.41 8.66 9.02
CA GLY A 147 -2.94 7.45 8.41
C GLY A 147 -2.37 7.21 7.02
N TYR A 148 -2.89 6.18 6.33
CA TYR A 148 -2.49 5.82 4.97
C TYR A 148 -3.34 6.55 3.94
N PRO A 149 -2.77 7.37 3.04
CA PRO A 149 -3.51 8.04 1.98
C PRO A 149 -4.14 7.06 1.00
N LEU A 150 -5.46 7.01 1.01
CA LEU A 150 -6.25 6.08 0.19
C LEU A 150 -6.50 6.67 -1.20
N ARG A 151 -6.57 5.80 -2.20
CA ARG A 151 -7.03 6.16 -3.53
C ARG A 151 -8.50 6.60 -3.48
N ALA A 152 -8.83 7.65 -4.21
CA ALA A 152 -10.17 8.22 -4.22
C ALA A 152 -11.24 7.22 -4.73
N ASP A 153 -10.86 6.32 -5.64
CA ASP A 153 -11.76 5.31 -6.22
C ASP A 153 -12.27 4.28 -5.21
N LEU A 154 -11.59 4.07 -4.07
CA LEU A 154 -12.04 3.13 -3.04
C LEU A 154 -13.38 3.54 -2.42
N SER A 155 -13.63 4.83 -2.25
CA SER A 155 -14.89 5.34 -1.69
C SER A 155 -16.10 5.18 -2.62
N ASN A 156 -15.89 4.86 -3.89
CA ASN A 156 -16.96 4.65 -4.88
C ASN A 156 -17.67 3.30 -4.73
N TRP A 157 -17.12 2.40 -3.90
CA TRP A 157 -17.62 1.05 -3.74
C TRP A 157 -18.33 0.86 -2.40
N SER A 158 -19.62 0.52 -2.46
CA SER A 158 -20.34 -0.10 -1.35
C SER A 158 -20.33 -1.62 -1.49
N ARG A 159 -20.68 -2.34 -0.40
CA ARG A 159 -20.78 -3.81 -0.44
C ARG A 159 -21.79 -4.27 -1.50
N GLU A 160 -22.95 -3.60 -1.59
CA GLU A 160 -24.01 -3.96 -2.52
C GLU A 160 -23.55 -3.82 -3.97
N LYS A 161 -22.90 -2.70 -4.31
CA LYS A 161 -22.34 -2.50 -5.65
C LYS A 161 -21.27 -3.54 -5.98
N ALA A 162 -20.41 -3.85 -5.02
CA ALA A 162 -19.31 -4.80 -5.19
C ALA A 162 -19.80 -6.24 -5.36
N VAL A 163 -20.77 -6.66 -4.55
CA VAL A 163 -21.41 -7.98 -4.65
C VAL A 163 -22.10 -8.13 -6.02
N SER A 164 -22.83 -7.10 -6.47
CA SER A 164 -23.45 -7.08 -7.79
C SER A 164 -22.42 -7.11 -8.92
N HIS A 165 -21.32 -6.36 -8.80
CA HIS A 165 -20.26 -6.29 -9.79
C HIS A 165 -19.61 -7.67 -10.06
N PHE A 166 -19.37 -8.46 -9.00
CA PHE A 166 -18.82 -9.82 -9.12
C PHE A 166 -19.90 -10.90 -9.33
N GLY A 167 -21.18 -10.57 -9.37
CA GLY A 167 -22.28 -11.54 -9.48
C GLY A 167 -22.35 -12.50 -8.30
N LEU A 168 -22.01 -12.04 -7.09
CA LEU A 168 -21.97 -12.84 -5.88
C LEU A 168 -23.35 -12.98 -5.22
N ASP A 169 -23.54 -14.06 -4.48
CA ASP A 169 -24.70 -14.28 -3.62
C ASP A 169 -24.51 -13.53 -2.30
N SER A 170 -25.33 -12.51 -2.05
CA SER A 170 -25.25 -11.66 -0.85
C SER A 170 -25.47 -12.40 0.46
N SER A 171 -26.06 -13.61 0.42
CA SER A 171 -26.31 -14.44 1.61
C SER A 171 -25.09 -15.24 2.08
N LYS A 172 -24.05 -15.35 1.25
CA LYS A 172 -22.86 -16.13 1.53
C LYS A 172 -21.67 -15.24 1.87
N PRO A 173 -20.77 -15.69 2.76
CA PRO A 173 -19.55 -14.96 3.02
C PRO A 173 -18.64 -14.90 1.79
N VAL A 174 -17.86 -13.82 1.68
CA VAL A 174 -16.89 -13.58 0.61
C VAL A 174 -15.48 -13.53 1.18
N LEU A 175 -14.62 -14.41 0.69
CA LEU A 175 -13.20 -14.46 1.00
C LEU A 175 -12.41 -13.81 -0.14
N LEU A 176 -11.66 -12.74 0.18
CA LEU A 176 -10.71 -12.15 -0.76
C LEU A 176 -9.32 -12.74 -0.52
N ILE A 177 -8.65 -13.12 -1.60
CA ILE A 177 -7.28 -13.61 -1.59
C ILE A 177 -6.44 -12.74 -2.51
N THR A 178 -5.34 -12.17 -1.99
CA THR A 178 -4.46 -11.33 -2.80
C THR A 178 -3.01 -11.36 -2.29
N GLY A 179 -2.07 -11.49 -3.20
CA GLY A 179 -0.63 -11.41 -2.91
C GLY A 179 -0.01 -10.04 -3.20
N GLY A 180 -0.84 -9.02 -3.55
CA GLY A 180 -0.38 -7.76 -4.11
C GLY A 180 -0.13 -7.86 -5.62
N SER A 181 0.46 -6.82 -6.22
CA SER A 181 0.57 -6.66 -7.69
C SER A 181 1.33 -7.80 -8.41
N LYS A 182 2.28 -8.43 -7.75
CA LYS A 182 3.06 -9.55 -8.30
C LYS A 182 2.48 -10.92 -7.94
N GLY A 183 1.47 -10.97 -7.07
CA GLY A 183 0.98 -12.20 -6.47
C GLY A 183 1.84 -12.69 -5.29
N ALA A 184 1.43 -13.80 -4.69
CA ALA A 184 2.14 -14.47 -3.60
C ALA A 184 2.01 -15.99 -3.75
N ARG A 185 3.05 -16.62 -4.29
CA ARG A 185 3.02 -18.04 -4.65
C ARG A 185 2.64 -18.96 -3.49
N SER A 186 3.17 -18.75 -2.29
CA SER A 186 2.83 -19.58 -1.12
C SER A 186 1.35 -19.48 -0.75
N ILE A 187 0.77 -18.26 -0.77
CA ILE A 187 -0.67 -18.05 -0.57
C ILE A 187 -1.46 -18.73 -1.68
N ASN A 188 -1.07 -18.49 -2.96
CA ASN A 188 -1.77 -19.07 -4.11
C ASN A 188 -1.79 -20.60 -4.07
N MET A 189 -0.67 -21.23 -3.68
CA MET A 189 -0.59 -22.70 -3.61
C MET A 189 -1.40 -23.26 -2.44
N ALA A 190 -1.31 -22.65 -1.25
CA ALA A 190 -2.12 -23.08 -0.10
C ALA A 190 -3.63 -22.96 -0.40
N VAL A 191 -4.05 -21.87 -1.05
CA VAL A 191 -5.45 -21.72 -1.50
C VAL A 191 -5.83 -22.77 -2.52
N LYS A 192 -4.99 -23.03 -3.54
CA LYS A 192 -5.25 -24.02 -4.57
C LYS A 192 -5.46 -25.42 -3.97
N ASN A 193 -4.64 -25.79 -2.99
CA ASN A 193 -4.69 -27.12 -2.38
C ASN A 193 -5.95 -27.34 -1.51
N HIS A 194 -6.55 -26.26 -1.00
CA HIS A 194 -7.78 -26.25 -0.20
C HIS A 194 -8.98 -25.64 -0.92
N LEU A 195 -8.90 -25.47 -2.26
CA LEU A 195 -9.86 -24.68 -3.00
C LEU A 195 -11.30 -25.18 -2.87
N THR A 196 -11.50 -26.49 -2.99
CA THR A 196 -12.83 -27.12 -2.88
C THR A 196 -13.46 -26.85 -1.51
N GLU A 197 -12.71 -27.09 -0.44
CA GLU A 197 -13.17 -26.91 0.93
C GLU A 197 -13.46 -25.43 1.27
N LEU A 198 -12.66 -24.50 0.72
CA LEU A 198 -12.91 -23.07 0.86
C LEU A 198 -14.20 -22.66 0.14
N LEU A 199 -14.47 -23.21 -1.05
CA LEU A 199 -15.67 -22.91 -1.82
C LEU A 199 -16.95 -23.51 -1.23
N GLU A 200 -16.85 -24.54 -0.38
CA GLU A 200 -18.01 -25.06 0.36
C GLU A 200 -18.50 -24.06 1.43
N ILE A 201 -17.61 -23.22 1.98
CA ILE A 201 -17.92 -22.30 3.07
C ILE A 201 -18.04 -20.84 2.65
N ALA A 202 -17.46 -20.44 1.51
CA ALA A 202 -17.43 -19.06 1.05
C ALA A 202 -17.45 -18.95 -0.47
N GLN A 203 -17.75 -17.77 -0.97
CA GLN A 203 -17.38 -17.36 -2.32
C GLN A 203 -15.99 -16.75 -2.28
N VAL A 204 -15.17 -17.00 -3.28
CA VAL A 204 -13.76 -16.60 -3.26
C VAL A 204 -13.46 -15.68 -4.44
N ILE A 205 -12.98 -14.47 -4.14
CA ILE A 205 -12.33 -13.57 -5.09
C ILE A 205 -10.82 -13.78 -4.94
N HIS A 206 -10.14 -14.24 -5.98
CA HIS A 206 -8.71 -14.56 -5.94
C HIS A 206 -7.93 -13.75 -6.96
N ILE A 207 -7.15 -12.78 -6.47
CA ILE A 207 -6.26 -11.96 -7.29
C ILE A 207 -4.85 -12.55 -7.21
N THR A 208 -4.52 -13.36 -8.19
CA THR A 208 -3.38 -14.30 -8.12
C THR A 208 -2.02 -13.67 -8.42
N GLY A 209 -1.99 -12.55 -9.15
CA GLY A 209 -0.80 -12.09 -9.84
C GLY A 209 -0.58 -12.87 -11.15
N SER A 210 0.20 -12.31 -12.07
CA SER A 210 0.43 -12.91 -13.38
C SER A 210 1.30 -14.18 -13.35
N LEU A 211 2.17 -14.32 -12.34
CA LEU A 211 3.16 -15.39 -12.29
C LEU A 211 2.54 -16.78 -12.05
N ASP A 212 1.49 -16.85 -11.25
CA ASP A 212 0.84 -18.13 -10.91
C ASP A 212 -0.50 -18.32 -11.63
N TRP A 213 -0.89 -17.37 -12.51
CA TRP A 213 -2.19 -17.38 -13.17
C TRP A 213 -2.54 -18.71 -13.82
N THR A 214 -1.67 -19.25 -14.69
CA THR A 214 -1.92 -20.48 -15.42
C THR A 214 -2.20 -21.68 -14.49
N VAL A 215 -1.47 -21.78 -13.38
CA VAL A 215 -1.64 -22.86 -12.41
C VAL A 215 -2.98 -22.76 -11.68
N ILE A 216 -3.41 -21.54 -11.37
CA ILE A 216 -4.68 -21.29 -10.67
C ILE A 216 -5.86 -21.43 -11.63
N GLU A 217 -5.72 -20.99 -12.88
CA GLU A 217 -6.73 -21.16 -13.92
C GLU A 217 -7.00 -22.63 -14.21
N ASP A 218 -5.95 -23.47 -14.32
CA ASP A 218 -6.08 -24.92 -14.47
C ASP A 218 -6.82 -25.57 -13.30
N ALA A 219 -6.56 -25.11 -12.07
CA ALA A 219 -7.26 -25.59 -10.89
C ALA A 219 -8.75 -25.20 -10.91
N ALA A 220 -9.05 -23.96 -11.34
CA ALA A 220 -10.43 -23.48 -11.48
C ALA A 220 -11.24 -24.31 -12.49
N GLN A 221 -10.64 -24.71 -13.61
CA GLN A 221 -11.29 -25.53 -14.63
C GLN A 221 -11.66 -26.94 -14.12
N LYS A 222 -10.89 -27.48 -13.17
CA LYS A 222 -11.10 -28.79 -12.56
C LYS A 222 -12.13 -28.83 -11.44
N LEU A 223 -12.65 -27.67 -11.04
CA LEU A 223 -13.65 -27.55 -9.98
C LEU A 223 -14.95 -28.29 -10.36
N PRO A 224 -15.64 -28.90 -9.37
CA PRO A 224 -17.01 -29.38 -9.52
C PRO A 224 -17.94 -28.30 -10.06
N VAL A 225 -18.86 -28.66 -10.96
CA VAL A 225 -19.72 -27.67 -11.65
C VAL A 225 -20.46 -26.76 -10.68
N HIS A 226 -20.97 -27.30 -9.57
CA HIS A 226 -21.73 -26.55 -8.56
C HIS A 226 -20.90 -25.54 -7.74
N LEU A 227 -19.56 -25.61 -7.79
CA LEU A 227 -18.65 -24.69 -7.10
C LEU A 227 -18.07 -23.61 -8.02
N ARG A 228 -18.10 -23.81 -9.34
CA ARG A 228 -17.47 -22.89 -10.30
C ARG A 228 -17.99 -21.46 -10.18
N SER A 229 -19.27 -21.28 -9.95
CA SER A 229 -19.90 -19.96 -9.80
C SER A 229 -19.51 -19.22 -8.51
N ARG A 230 -18.83 -19.91 -7.57
CA ARG A 230 -18.37 -19.32 -6.32
C ARG A 230 -16.90 -18.88 -6.38
N TYR A 231 -16.20 -19.13 -7.48
CA TYR A 231 -14.77 -18.84 -7.62
C TYR A 231 -14.52 -17.81 -8.72
N HIS A 232 -14.03 -16.65 -8.33
CA HIS A 232 -13.71 -15.52 -9.21
C HIS A 232 -12.20 -15.28 -9.17
N ALA A 233 -11.44 -16.06 -9.97
CA ALA A 233 -9.99 -15.90 -10.10
C ALA A 233 -9.67 -14.91 -11.23
N ILE A 234 -8.76 -13.99 -10.97
CA ILE A 234 -8.25 -13.03 -11.94
C ILE A 234 -6.75 -12.78 -11.71
N PRO A 235 -5.95 -12.59 -12.77
CA PRO A 235 -4.52 -12.35 -12.61
C PRO A 235 -4.21 -10.97 -12.02
N TYR A 236 -5.05 -9.98 -12.31
CA TYR A 236 -4.88 -8.61 -11.83
C TYR A 236 -6.24 -7.89 -11.77
N SER A 237 -6.42 -7.01 -10.81
CA SER A 237 -7.61 -6.16 -10.71
C SER A 237 -7.25 -4.69 -10.76
N HIS A 238 -7.89 -3.95 -11.66
CA HIS A 238 -7.89 -2.49 -11.65
C HIS A 238 -8.88 -1.93 -10.62
N GLU A 239 -9.86 -2.74 -10.20
CA GLU A 239 -10.95 -2.38 -9.30
C GLU A 239 -10.80 -3.07 -7.94
N MET A 240 -9.60 -2.91 -7.33
CA MET A 240 -9.32 -3.46 -6.00
C MET A 240 -10.34 -3.01 -4.96
N GLY A 241 -10.89 -1.80 -5.10
CA GLY A 241 -11.95 -1.28 -4.23
C GLY A 241 -13.20 -2.14 -4.22
N ALA A 242 -13.60 -2.69 -5.39
CA ALA A 242 -14.72 -3.63 -5.47
C ALA A 242 -14.42 -4.92 -4.70
N ALA A 243 -13.24 -5.51 -4.89
CA ALA A 243 -12.86 -6.74 -4.20
C ALA A 243 -12.82 -6.56 -2.67
N LEU A 244 -12.26 -5.44 -2.19
CA LEU A 244 -12.20 -5.09 -0.77
C LEU A 244 -13.59 -4.84 -0.17
N ALA A 245 -14.46 -4.11 -0.89
CA ALA A 245 -15.82 -3.80 -0.44
C ALA A 245 -16.73 -5.04 -0.38
N ALA A 246 -16.54 -6.02 -1.29
CA ALA A 246 -17.30 -7.26 -1.30
C ALA A 246 -16.91 -8.21 -0.17
N ALA A 247 -15.65 -8.16 0.29
CA ALA A 247 -15.08 -9.17 1.17
C ALA A 247 -15.54 -9.08 2.63
N ASP A 248 -15.66 -10.26 3.25
CA ASP A 248 -15.87 -10.41 4.70
C ASP A 248 -14.57 -10.71 5.44
N LEU A 249 -13.62 -11.34 4.76
CA LEU A 249 -12.29 -11.69 5.24
C LEU A 249 -11.29 -11.58 4.10
N VAL A 250 -10.08 -11.12 4.39
CA VAL A 250 -8.98 -11.12 3.40
C VAL A 250 -7.82 -11.99 3.85
N VAL A 251 -7.24 -12.74 2.92
CA VAL A 251 -5.94 -13.42 3.08
C VAL A 251 -4.93 -12.71 2.18
N SER A 252 -3.86 -12.17 2.76
CA SER A 252 -2.90 -11.40 1.97
C SER A 252 -1.50 -11.31 2.59
N ARG A 253 -0.58 -10.71 1.84
CA ARG A 253 0.65 -10.14 2.38
C ARG A 253 0.35 -8.89 3.23
N ALA A 254 1.28 -8.52 4.13
CA ALA A 254 1.14 -7.37 5.01
C ALA A 254 1.89 -6.13 4.47
N GLY A 255 1.62 -5.77 3.21
CA GLY A 255 2.16 -4.53 2.64
C GLY A 255 1.55 -3.28 3.29
N ALA A 256 2.19 -2.12 3.08
CA ALA A 256 1.76 -0.86 3.69
C ALA A 256 0.29 -0.48 3.40
N SER A 257 -0.25 -0.85 2.22
CA SER A 257 -1.65 -0.57 1.87
C SER A 257 -2.65 -1.28 2.79
N ALA A 258 -2.26 -2.43 3.38
CA ALA A 258 -3.10 -3.13 4.35
C ALA A 258 -3.40 -2.29 5.60
N LEU A 259 -2.48 -1.36 5.96
CA LEU A 259 -2.65 -0.45 7.10
C LEU A 259 -3.70 0.66 6.87
N GLY A 260 -4.16 0.84 5.63
CA GLY A 260 -5.17 1.84 5.30
C GLY A 260 -6.40 1.26 4.61
N GLU A 261 -6.22 0.43 3.59
CA GLU A 261 -7.31 -0.13 2.79
C GLU A 261 -8.20 -1.05 3.63
N TYR A 262 -7.63 -1.95 4.45
CA TYR A 262 -8.43 -2.84 5.31
C TYR A 262 -9.14 -2.08 6.43
N PRO A 263 -8.50 -1.16 7.16
CA PRO A 263 -9.21 -0.28 8.10
C PRO A 263 -10.35 0.51 7.47
N PHE A 264 -10.17 1.04 6.26
CA PHE A 264 -11.21 1.80 5.58
C PHE A 264 -12.49 1.00 5.38
N PHE A 265 -12.38 -0.25 4.90
CA PHE A 265 -13.52 -1.16 4.74
C PHE A 265 -13.91 -1.89 6.04
N GLY A 266 -13.13 -1.76 7.11
CA GLY A 266 -13.28 -2.57 8.33
C GLY A 266 -13.11 -4.06 8.02
N LEU A 267 -12.17 -4.44 7.16
CA LEU A 267 -12.00 -5.79 6.63
C LEU A 267 -11.03 -6.60 7.49
N PRO A 268 -11.51 -7.61 8.25
CA PRO A 268 -10.63 -8.53 9.00
C PRO A 268 -9.65 -9.24 8.09
N ALA A 269 -8.43 -9.49 8.58
CA ALA A 269 -7.37 -10.06 7.76
C ALA A 269 -6.69 -11.28 8.38
N ILE A 270 -6.32 -12.22 7.52
CA ILE A 270 -5.28 -13.22 7.77
C ILE A 270 -4.06 -12.74 6.98
N LEU A 271 -2.99 -12.40 7.68
CA LEU A 271 -1.79 -11.83 7.09
C LEU A 271 -0.66 -12.85 7.07
N ALA A 272 -0.08 -13.07 5.89
CA ALA A 272 1.12 -13.85 5.70
C ALA A 272 2.27 -12.92 5.28
N PRO A 273 3.06 -12.37 6.23
CA PRO A 273 4.16 -11.48 5.91
C PRO A 273 5.18 -12.17 5.00
N TYR A 274 5.68 -11.46 3.98
CA TYR A 274 6.69 -12.03 3.09
C TYR A 274 8.03 -12.17 3.80
N PRO A 275 8.59 -13.37 3.96
CA PRO A 275 9.74 -13.62 4.85
C PRO A 275 11.03 -12.94 4.35
N TYR A 276 11.13 -12.64 3.03
CA TYR A 276 12.32 -12.03 2.43
C TYR A 276 12.20 -10.50 2.23
N ALA A 277 11.11 -9.85 2.69
CA ALA A 277 10.90 -8.41 2.54
C ALA A 277 11.45 -7.61 3.71
N TRP A 278 12.69 -7.91 4.20
CA TRP A 278 13.12 -7.34 5.47
C TRP A 278 11.95 -7.48 6.48
N ARG A 279 11.98 -6.85 7.63
CA ARG A 279 10.92 -7.01 8.63
C ARG A 279 9.69 -6.10 8.46
N TYR A 280 9.63 -5.26 7.41
CA TYR A 280 8.52 -4.29 7.27
C TYR A 280 7.14 -4.93 7.29
N GLN A 281 6.95 -6.00 6.51
CA GLN A 281 5.66 -6.68 6.49
C GLN A 281 5.33 -7.36 7.82
N THR A 282 6.34 -7.90 8.51
CA THR A 282 6.13 -8.49 9.84
C THR A 282 5.66 -7.42 10.83
N VAL A 283 6.33 -6.26 10.89
CA VAL A 283 5.96 -5.16 11.77
C VAL A 283 4.57 -4.59 11.45
N ASN A 284 4.20 -4.51 10.17
CA ASN A 284 2.86 -4.11 9.76
C ASN A 284 1.79 -5.13 10.21
N ALA A 285 2.08 -6.43 10.07
CA ALA A 285 1.18 -7.49 10.50
C ALA A 285 1.03 -7.53 12.02
N ASP A 286 2.14 -7.41 12.75
CA ASP A 286 2.17 -7.37 14.22
C ASP A 286 1.28 -6.22 14.73
N PHE A 287 1.42 -5.02 14.15
CA PHE A 287 0.58 -3.87 14.51
C PHE A 287 -0.92 -4.17 14.39
N LEU A 288 -1.36 -4.79 13.29
CA LEU A 288 -2.78 -5.12 13.09
C LEU A 288 -3.23 -6.27 14.01
N ALA A 289 -2.36 -7.24 14.27
CA ALA A 289 -2.65 -8.38 15.14
C ALA A 289 -2.74 -7.96 16.61
N GLU A 290 -1.83 -7.12 17.10
CA GLU A 290 -1.86 -6.55 18.47
C GLU A 290 -3.12 -5.73 18.74
N LYS A 291 -3.73 -5.16 17.70
CA LYS A 291 -5.02 -4.46 17.78
C LYS A 291 -6.22 -5.39 17.56
N TYR A 292 -6.02 -6.71 17.53
CA TYR A 292 -7.07 -7.72 17.29
C TYR A 292 -7.79 -7.56 15.95
N ALA A 293 -7.16 -6.91 14.97
CA ALA A 293 -7.71 -6.66 13.64
C ALA A 293 -7.30 -7.72 12.62
N ALA A 294 -6.23 -8.48 12.89
CA ALA A 294 -5.71 -9.51 12.01
C ALA A 294 -5.21 -10.75 12.78
N ILE A 295 -5.07 -11.86 12.06
CA ILE A 295 -4.35 -13.06 12.48
C ILE A 295 -3.13 -13.21 11.58
N ILE A 296 -1.98 -13.58 12.16
CA ILE A 296 -0.75 -13.82 11.39
C ILE A 296 -0.60 -15.32 11.18
N LEU A 297 -0.38 -15.72 9.93
CA LEU A 297 0.11 -17.05 9.56
C LEU A 297 1.50 -16.89 8.93
N GLN A 298 2.46 -17.63 9.45
CA GLN A 298 3.79 -17.67 8.84
C GLN A 298 3.72 -18.42 7.51
N ASP A 299 4.57 -18.06 6.57
CA ASP A 299 4.58 -18.61 5.20
C ASP A 299 4.66 -20.14 5.19
N GLU A 300 5.48 -20.68 6.08
CA GLU A 300 5.71 -22.12 6.23
C GLU A 300 4.50 -22.88 6.80
N SER A 301 3.61 -22.18 7.49
CA SER A 301 2.41 -22.76 8.12
C SER A 301 1.14 -22.57 7.31
N LEU A 302 1.20 -21.90 6.16
CA LEU A 302 0.01 -21.60 5.34
C LEU A 302 -0.70 -22.87 4.90
N GLU A 303 0.04 -23.88 4.41
CA GLU A 303 -0.53 -25.12 3.91
C GLU A 303 -1.39 -25.82 4.98
N ASP A 304 -0.87 -25.91 6.21
CA ASP A 304 -1.53 -26.67 7.27
C ASP A 304 -2.63 -25.86 7.99
N LYS A 305 -2.49 -24.52 8.07
CA LYS A 305 -3.32 -23.70 8.96
C LYS A 305 -4.34 -22.84 8.25
N LEU A 306 -4.16 -22.53 6.96
CA LEU A 306 -5.01 -21.58 6.24
C LEU A 306 -6.47 -21.97 6.28
N LEU A 307 -6.81 -23.20 5.87
CA LEU A 307 -8.19 -23.67 5.82
C LEU A 307 -8.86 -23.63 7.19
N PHE A 308 -8.17 -24.11 8.23
CA PHE A 308 -8.70 -24.10 9.59
C PHE A 308 -8.95 -22.66 10.07
N THR A 309 -8.00 -21.73 9.84
CA THR A 309 -8.11 -20.35 10.28
C THR A 309 -9.24 -19.61 9.54
N VAL A 310 -9.38 -19.84 8.23
CA VAL A 310 -10.48 -19.26 7.45
C VAL A 310 -11.84 -19.79 7.94
N LYS A 311 -11.97 -21.11 8.17
CA LYS A 311 -13.19 -21.73 8.71
C LYS A 311 -13.54 -21.15 10.09
N ASP A 312 -12.59 -21.10 11.00
CA ASP A 312 -12.79 -20.56 12.35
C ASP A 312 -13.32 -19.12 12.33
N LEU A 313 -12.80 -18.28 11.43
CA LEU A 313 -13.24 -16.89 11.32
C LEU A 313 -14.59 -16.75 10.63
N LEU A 314 -14.78 -17.37 9.46
CA LEU A 314 -16.01 -17.17 8.67
C LEU A 314 -17.24 -17.81 9.32
N LEU A 315 -17.06 -18.90 10.05
CA LEU A 315 -18.16 -19.58 10.75
C LEU A 315 -18.44 -18.98 12.15
N ASN A 316 -17.49 -18.26 12.75
CA ASN A 316 -17.66 -17.58 14.04
C ASN A 316 -17.99 -16.09 13.82
N LYS A 317 -19.29 -15.80 13.65
CA LYS A 317 -19.76 -14.42 13.39
C LYS A 317 -19.35 -13.43 14.47
N ASN A 318 -19.31 -13.83 15.74
CA ASN A 318 -18.94 -12.95 16.85
C ASN A 318 -17.45 -12.56 16.75
N LYS A 319 -16.57 -13.53 16.50
CA LYS A 319 -15.12 -13.29 16.33
C LYS A 319 -14.85 -12.40 15.12
N LEU A 320 -15.46 -12.69 13.99
CA LEU A 320 -15.31 -11.90 12.77
C LEU A 320 -15.82 -10.47 12.96
N SER A 321 -16.96 -10.29 13.64
CA SER A 321 -17.52 -8.97 13.95
C SER A 321 -16.63 -8.16 14.89
N ALA A 322 -16.06 -8.79 15.92
CA ALA A 322 -15.11 -8.15 16.82
C ALA A 322 -13.86 -7.69 16.08
N MET A 323 -13.29 -8.52 15.20
CA MET A 323 -12.15 -8.16 14.36
C MET A 323 -12.49 -7.02 13.41
N ARG A 324 -13.69 -7.02 12.80
CA ARG A 324 -14.19 -5.94 11.94
C ARG A 324 -14.25 -4.61 12.68
N ALA A 325 -14.80 -4.61 13.89
CA ALA A 325 -14.89 -3.43 14.74
C ALA A 325 -13.49 -2.92 15.14
N ALA A 326 -12.56 -3.82 15.47
CA ALA A 326 -11.18 -3.49 15.78
C ALA A 326 -10.46 -2.87 14.58
N MET A 327 -10.61 -3.48 13.39
CA MET A 327 -10.03 -2.96 12.14
C MET A 327 -10.56 -1.57 11.81
N LYS A 328 -11.88 -1.34 11.94
CA LYS A 328 -12.52 -0.05 11.64
C LYS A 328 -12.02 1.09 12.52
N LYS A 329 -11.65 0.84 13.77
CA LYS A 329 -11.09 1.83 14.70
C LYS A 329 -9.72 2.38 14.23
N LEU A 330 -9.02 1.65 13.37
CA LEU A 330 -7.71 2.06 12.80
C LEU A 330 -7.85 2.91 11.54
N SER A 331 -9.07 3.20 11.10
CA SER A 331 -9.33 3.93 9.86
C SER A 331 -9.05 5.42 9.99
N HIS A 332 -8.26 5.96 9.05
CA HIS A 332 -7.96 7.38 8.90
C HIS A 332 -8.35 7.85 7.49
N PRO A 333 -9.65 8.01 7.18
CA PRO A 333 -10.12 8.24 5.80
C PRO A 333 -9.64 9.57 5.21
N ASN A 334 -9.29 10.57 6.04
CA ASN A 334 -8.81 11.89 5.61
C ASN A 334 -7.28 12.00 5.54
N ALA A 335 -6.54 10.89 5.50
CA ALA A 335 -5.07 10.91 5.52
C ALA A 335 -4.46 11.79 4.42
N ALA A 336 -4.94 11.68 3.19
CA ALA A 336 -4.47 12.50 2.08
C ALA A 336 -4.75 14.00 2.29
N GLY A 337 -5.94 14.33 2.80
CA GLY A 337 -6.33 15.70 3.12
C GLY A 337 -5.50 16.34 4.24
N LEU A 338 -5.12 15.55 5.26
CA LEU A 338 -4.24 16.03 6.34
C LEU A 338 -2.84 16.33 5.82
N ILE A 339 -2.26 15.46 4.99
CA ILE A 339 -0.94 15.69 4.38
C ILE A 339 -0.98 16.91 3.46
N ALA A 340 -2.02 17.02 2.62
CA ALA A 340 -2.19 18.19 1.74
C ALA A 340 -2.30 19.51 2.54
N SER A 341 -3.00 19.51 3.68
CA SER A 341 -3.07 20.68 4.57
C SER A 341 -1.70 21.07 5.13
N GLN A 342 -0.88 20.08 5.55
CA GLN A 342 0.48 20.35 6.02
C GLN A 342 1.38 20.95 4.91
N MET A 343 1.21 20.48 3.67
CA MET A 343 1.95 21.05 2.53
C MET A 343 1.55 22.52 2.27
N ILE A 344 0.26 22.85 2.35
CA ILE A 344 -0.26 24.22 2.18
C ILE A 344 0.26 25.13 3.29
N GLU A 345 0.23 24.67 4.54
CA GLU A 345 0.73 25.42 5.70
C GLU A 345 2.22 25.73 5.58
N LEU A 346 3.04 24.74 5.20
CA LEU A 346 4.47 24.91 5.00
C LEU A 346 4.81 25.82 3.80
N ALA A 347 3.96 25.89 2.79
CA ALA A 347 4.09 26.81 1.67
C ALA A 347 3.76 28.28 2.05
N GLY A 348 3.43 28.53 3.31
CA GLY A 348 3.11 29.88 3.82
C GLY A 348 1.67 30.32 3.56
N GLU A 349 0.77 29.40 3.21
CA GLU A 349 -0.65 29.68 2.98
C GLU A 349 -1.51 29.10 4.11
N GLN A 350 -2.62 29.76 4.43
CA GLN A 350 -3.58 29.19 5.38
C GLN A 350 -4.40 28.07 4.70
N PRO A 351 -4.57 26.88 5.33
CA PRO A 351 -5.48 25.86 4.84
C PRO A 351 -6.93 26.38 4.85
N LEU A 352 -7.67 26.05 3.80
CA LEU A 352 -9.11 26.36 3.72
C LEU A 352 -9.92 25.47 4.65
#